data_5b3268f36471bcf9f808c3aaf70403ac
#
_entry.id   5b3268f36471bcf9f808c3aaf70403ac
#
_cell.length_a   1.000
_cell.length_b   1.000
_cell.length_c   1.000
_cell.angle_alpha   90.00
_cell.angle_beta   90.00
_cell.angle_gamma   90.00
#
_symmetry.space_group_name_H-M   'P 1'
#
loop_
_entity.id
_entity.type
_entity.pdbx_description
1 polymer ?
#
loop_
_entity_poly.entity_id
_entity_poly.type
_entity_poly.pdbx_seq_one_letter_code
_entity_poly.pdbx_strand_id
1 'polypeptide(L)'
;MDKQSKYKPVKHTKATTARLLAADPELKKAYDALEDEFAALDALLSARRKAGLSQAEVARRMKIKASSLARIEASLASREHSPSFAMLQRYAAACGRKLVIKFA
;
A
#
# COMPACT_ATOMS: atom_id res chain seq x y z
N MET A 1 -9.56 -26.97 -17.14
CA MET A 1 -9.16 -26.70 -17.18
C MET A 1 -8.26 -26.25 -17.55
N ASP A 2 -8.04 -26.28 -17.82
CA ASP A 2 -7.05 -26.08 -18.09
C ASP A 2 -6.74 -25.02 -18.91
N LYS A 3 -7.46 -24.28 -19.17
CA LYS A 3 -7.24 -23.17 -19.83
C LYS A 3 -6.23 -22.37 -19.29
N GLN A 4 -6.08 -22.46 -18.04
CA GLN A 4 -5.05 -21.80 -17.38
C GLN A 4 -3.73 -22.28 -17.83
N SER A 5 -3.64 -23.45 -18.31
CA SER A 5 -2.38 -24.01 -18.75
C SER A 5 -1.74 -23.20 -19.86
N LYS A 6 -2.54 -22.42 -20.59
CA LYS A 6 -2.01 -21.60 -21.68
C LYS A 6 -1.52 -20.25 -21.21
N TYR A 7 -1.95 -19.81 -20.03
CA TYR A 7 -1.54 -18.54 -19.52
C TYR A 7 -0.27 -18.70 -18.69
N LYS A 8 0.77 -18.00 -19.06
CA LYS A 8 2.00 -17.99 -18.28
C LYS A 8 2.21 -16.59 -17.78
N PRO A 9 2.15 -16.40 -16.47
CA PRO A 9 2.37 -15.05 -15.93
C PRO A 9 3.75 -14.57 -16.30
N VAL A 10 3.82 -13.38 -16.82
CA VAL A 10 5.09 -12.74 -17.15
C VAL A 10 5.60 -12.05 -15.93
N LYS A 11 6.85 -12.31 -15.58
CA LYS A 11 7.45 -11.64 -14.45
C LYS A 11 7.72 -10.20 -14.83
N HIS A 12 7.10 -9.29 -14.10
CA HIS A 12 7.30 -7.88 -14.36
C HIS A 12 8.54 -7.39 -13.66
N THR A 13 9.44 -6.82 -14.44
CA THR A 13 10.63 -6.17 -13.92
C THR A 13 10.47 -4.67 -14.11
N LYS A 14 11.37 -3.90 -13.52
CA LYS A 14 11.37 -2.45 -13.74
C LYS A 14 11.52 -2.11 -15.20
N ALA A 15 12.35 -2.87 -15.92
CA ALA A 15 12.57 -2.62 -17.34
C ALA A 15 11.30 -2.88 -18.15
N THR A 16 10.58 -3.97 -17.84
CA THR A 16 9.34 -4.30 -18.53
C THR A 16 8.30 -3.21 -18.29
N THR A 17 8.15 -2.80 -17.03
CA THR A 17 7.19 -1.75 -16.69
C THR A 17 7.53 -0.45 -17.38
N ALA A 18 8.79 -0.06 -17.36
CA ALA A 18 9.24 1.19 -18.01
C ALA A 18 8.92 1.18 -19.50
N ARG A 19 9.13 0.03 -20.14
CA ARG A 19 8.86 -0.09 -21.57
C ARG A 19 7.37 0.07 -21.89
N LEU A 20 6.52 -0.56 -21.09
CA LEU A 20 5.08 -0.46 -21.29
C LEU A 20 4.60 0.96 -21.05
N LEU A 21 5.11 1.61 -20.02
CA LEU A 21 4.70 2.98 -19.68
C LEU A 21 5.20 3.97 -20.72
N ALA A 22 6.38 3.74 -21.30
CA ALA A 22 6.91 4.62 -22.33
C ALA A 22 6.09 4.55 -23.60
N ALA A 23 5.47 3.40 -23.88
CA ALA A 23 4.68 3.21 -25.08
C ALA A 23 3.27 3.78 -24.98
N ASP A 24 2.77 3.99 -23.76
CA ASP A 24 1.39 4.44 -23.56
C ASP A 24 1.31 5.53 -22.50
N PRO A 25 1.22 6.80 -22.90
CA PRO A 25 1.16 7.91 -21.95
C PRO A 25 -0.04 7.87 -21.01
N GLU A 26 -1.18 7.35 -21.48
CA GLU A 26 -2.35 7.24 -20.61
C GLU A 26 -2.15 6.19 -19.54
N LEU A 27 -1.53 5.08 -19.91
CA LEU A 27 -1.21 4.03 -18.96
C LEU A 27 -0.19 4.54 -17.93
N LYS A 28 0.79 5.31 -18.37
CA LYS A 28 1.78 5.88 -17.46
C LYS A 28 1.11 6.79 -16.44
N LYS A 29 0.19 7.63 -16.91
CA LYS A 29 -0.52 8.54 -16.03
C LYS A 29 -1.31 7.78 -14.97
N ALA A 30 -2.02 6.74 -15.38
CA ALA A 30 -2.79 5.91 -14.45
C ALA A 30 -1.87 5.20 -13.47
N TYR A 31 -0.74 4.69 -13.93
CA TYR A 31 0.22 4.00 -13.09
C TYR A 31 0.81 4.95 -12.05
N ASP A 32 1.22 6.15 -12.49
CA ASP A 32 1.80 7.14 -11.59
C ASP A 32 0.80 7.56 -10.51
N ALA A 33 -0.47 7.64 -10.87
CA ALA A 33 -1.51 8.00 -9.92
C ALA A 33 -1.67 6.96 -8.81
N LEU A 34 -1.47 5.67 -9.13
CA LEU A 34 -1.59 4.60 -8.15
C LEU A 34 -0.31 4.37 -7.36
N GLU A 35 0.82 4.77 -7.92
CA GLU A 35 2.11 4.49 -7.29
C GLU A 35 2.24 5.13 -5.92
N ASP A 36 1.75 6.36 -5.77
CA ASP A 36 1.82 7.04 -4.48
C ASP A 36 0.98 6.33 -3.42
N GLU A 37 -0.16 5.80 -3.82
CA GLU A 37 -1.03 5.06 -2.90
C GLU A 37 -0.37 3.76 -2.47
N PHE A 38 0.24 3.04 -3.42
CA PHE A 38 0.95 1.82 -3.08
C PHE A 38 2.18 2.10 -2.23
N ALA A 39 2.86 3.22 -2.47
CA ALA A 39 4.02 3.59 -1.66
C ALA A 39 3.61 3.85 -0.22
N ALA A 40 2.47 4.51 -0.01
CA ALA A 40 1.96 4.77 1.33
C ALA A 40 1.60 3.47 2.05
N LEU A 41 0.89 2.57 1.35
CA LEU A 41 0.54 1.28 1.92
C LEU A 41 1.79 0.48 2.28
N ASP A 42 2.76 0.45 1.38
CA ASP A 42 3.99 -0.28 1.61
C ASP A 42 4.74 0.28 2.80
N ALA A 43 4.75 1.60 2.96
CA ALA A 43 5.40 2.24 4.10
C ALA A 43 4.74 1.83 5.42
N LEU A 44 3.41 1.78 5.46
CA LEU A 44 2.70 1.36 6.65
C LEU A 44 2.97 -0.10 6.99
N LEU A 45 2.87 -0.98 5.99
CA LEU A 45 3.10 -2.40 6.21
C LEU A 45 4.54 -2.67 6.60
N SER A 46 5.48 -1.92 6.01
CA SER A 46 6.89 -2.05 6.35
C SER A 46 7.15 -1.63 7.80
N ALA A 47 6.52 -0.53 8.23
CA ALA A 47 6.67 -0.07 9.61
C ALA A 47 6.15 -1.12 10.59
N ARG A 48 5.01 -1.73 10.26
CA ARG A 48 4.44 -2.78 11.11
C ARG A 48 5.35 -4.00 11.17
N ARG A 49 5.85 -4.44 10.02
CA ARG A 49 6.74 -5.61 9.97
C ARG A 49 8.05 -5.36 10.70
N LYS A 50 8.62 -4.18 10.53
CA LYS A 50 9.88 -3.85 11.21
C LYS A 50 9.71 -3.77 12.71
N ALA A 51 8.52 -3.41 13.17
CA ALA A 51 8.21 -3.39 14.59
C ALA A 51 7.91 -4.79 15.13
N GLY A 52 7.79 -5.79 14.25
CA GLY A 52 7.47 -7.14 14.67
C GLY A 52 6.04 -7.30 15.13
N LEU A 53 5.14 -6.45 14.66
CA LEU A 53 3.76 -6.44 15.13
C LEU A 53 2.82 -7.07 14.13
N SER A 54 1.86 -7.84 14.62
CA SER A 54 0.78 -8.34 13.81
C SER A 54 -0.26 -7.25 13.61
N GLN A 55 -1.15 -7.47 12.66
CA GLN A 55 -2.25 -6.54 12.44
C GLN A 55 -3.11 -6.40 13.71
N ALA A 56 -3.37 -7.51 14.38
CA ALA A 56 -4.16 -7.49 15.62
C ALA A 56 -3.46 -6.68 16.71
N GLU A 57 -2.14 -6.79 16.79
CA GLU A 57 -1.39 -6.06 17.80
C GLU A 57 -1.41 -4.55 17.56
N VAL A 58 -1.27 -4.14 16.31
CA VAL A 58 -1.34 -2.72 15.98
C VAL A 58 -2.74 -2.19 16.27
N ALA A 59 -3.78 -2.96 15.92
CA ALA A 59 -5.15 -2.56 16.19
C ALA A 59 -5.36 -2.37 17.69
N ARG A 60 -4.84 -3.29 18.48
CA ARG A 60 -4.96 -3.20 19.93
C ARG A 60 -4.30 -1.93 20.46
N ARG A 61 -3.13 -1.60 19.95
CA ARG A 61 -2.41 -0.39 20.36
C ARG A 61 -3.13 0.87 19.94
N MET A 62 -3.82 0.82 18.80
CA MET A 62 -4.60 1.94 18.32
C MET A 62 -5.98 1.99 18.97
N LYS A 63 -6.34 0.99 19.75
CA LYS A 63 -7.64 0.87 20.39
C LYS A 63 -8.78 0.80 19.39
N ILE A 64 -8.57 0.04 18.34
CA ILE A 64 -9.60 -0.21 17.33
C ILE A 64 -9.67 -1.71 17.08
N LYS A 65 -10.71 -2.13 16.36
CA LYS A 65 -10.87 -3.54 16.01
C LYS A 65 -9.91 -3.93 14.90
N ALA A 66 -9.48 -5.18 14.90
CA ALA A 66 -8.60 -5.69 13.86
C ALA A 66 -9.23 -5.54 12.47
N SER A 67 -10.55 -5.73 12.37
CA SER A 67 -11.26 -5.55 11.10
C SER A 67 -11.21 -4.09 10.63
N SER A 68 -11.24 -3.15 11.57
CA SER A 68 -11.12 -1.73 11.23
C SER A 68 -9.73 -1.42 10.70
N LEU A 69 -8.71 -2.01 11.31
CA LEU A 69 -7.35 -1.81 10.84
C LEU A 69 -7.13 -2.41 9.45
N ALA A 70 -7.68 -3.60 9.23
CA ALA A 70 -7.60 -4.23 7.93
C ALA A 70 -8.22 -3.33 6.85
N ARG A 71 -9.33 -2.67 7.20
CA ARG A 71 -9.99 -1.75 6.29
C ARG A 71 -9.14 -0.51 6.02
N ILE A 72 -8.47 -0.01 7.06
CA ILE A 72 -7.57 1.13 6.90
C ILE A 72 -6.42 0.79 5.95
N GLU A 73 -5.80 -0.36 6.16
CA GLU A 73 -4.70 -0.79 5.30
C GLU A 73 -5.17 -0.98 3.86
N ALA A 74 -6.34 -1.57 3.68
CA ALA A 74 -6.88 -1.77 2.35
C ALA A 74 -7.25 -0.45 1.66
N SER A 75 -7.70 0.54 2.44
CA SER A 75 -8.13 1.81 1.88
C SER A 75 -6.99 2.63 1.31
N LEU A 76 -5.76 2.36 1.71
CA LEU A 76 -4.61 3.05 1.14
C LEU A 76 -4.38 2.71 -0.32
N ALA A 77 -4.90 1.57 -0.77
CA ALA A 77 -4.81 1.19 -2.17
C ALA A 77 -6.03 1.68 -2.96
N SER A 78 -6.94 2.39 -2.31
CA SER A 78 -8.17 2.87 -2.93
C SER A 78 -8.19 4.39 -2.95
N ARG A 79 -8.60 4.96 -4.07
CA ARG A 79 -8.72 6.41 -4.18
C ARG A 79 -9.99 6.94 -3.55
N GLU A 80 -10.95 6.05 -3.31
CA GLU A 80 -12.24 6.48 -2.81
C GLU A 80 -12.28 6.66 -1.30
N HIS A 81 -11.49 5.91 -0.58
CA HIS A 81 -11.53 5.92 0.87
C HIS A 81 -10.12 5.96 1.43
N SER A 82 -9.58 7.14 1.60
CA SER A 82 -8.27 7.30 2.20
C SER A 82 -8.40 7.49 3.70
N PRO A 83 -7.48 6.93 4.49
CA PRO A 83 -7.49 7.19 5.92
C PRO A 83 -7.14 8.64 6.20
N SER A 84 -7.60 9.16 7.33
CA SER A 84 -7.27 10.52 7.72
C SER A 84 -5.81 10.63 8.15
N PHE A 85 -5.30 11.83 8.10
CA PHE A 85 -3.95 12.12 8.58
C PHE A 85 -3.79 11.68 10.04
N ALA A 86 -4.79 11.98 10.87
CA ALA A 86 -4.75 11.59 12.27
C ALA A 86 -4.66 10.08 12.44
N MET A 87 -5.36 9.33 11.59
CA MET A 87 -5.32 7.87 11.66
C MET A 87 -3.93 7.35 11.29
N LEU A 88 -3.30 7.95 10.29
CA LEU A 88 -1.95 7.56 9.90
C LEU A 88 -0.95 7.87 11.03
N GLN A 89 -1.13 8.99 11.72
CA GLN A 89 -0.28 9.31 12.87
C GLN A 89 -0.43 8.28 13.97
N ARG A 90 -1.66 7.85 14.23
CA ARG A 90 -1.92 6.82 15.26
C ARG A 90 -1.31 5.49 14.88
N TYR A 91 -1.39 5.13 13.60
CA TYR A 91 -0.78 3.89 13.12
C TYR A 91 0.74 3.95 13.31
N ALA A 92 1.36 5.03 12.90
CA ALA A 92 2.79 5.19 13.03
C ALA A 92 3.22 5.09 14.50
N ALA A 93 2.49 5.77 15.37
CA ALA A 93 2.78 5.74 16.81
C ALA A 93 2.65 4.34 17.38
N ALA A 94 1.65 3.58 16.94
CA ALA A 94 1.47 2.21 17.39
C ALA A 94 2.65 1.33 17.00
N CYS A 95 3.32 1.66 15.90
CA CYS A 95 4.51 0.94 15.44
C CYS A 95 5.81 1.53 15.99
N GLY A 96 5.71 2.49 16.92
CA GLY A 96 6.88 3.14 17.50
C GLY A 96 7.58 4.06 16.52
N ARG A 97 6.84 4.62 15.57
CA ARG A 97 7.39 5.47 14.53
C ARG A 97 6.70 6.83 14.52
N LYS A 98 7.32 7.77 13.85
CA LYS A 98 6.75 9.10 13.69
C LYS A 98 6.39 9.27 12.21
N LEU A 99 5.20 9.78 11.96
CA LEU A 99 4.77 10.06 10.58
C LEU A 99 5.49 11.31 10.08
N VAL A 100 6.14 11.18 8.93
CA VAL A 100 6.82 12.30 8.26
C VAL A 100 6.25 12.40 6.85
N ILE A 101 5.83 13.59 6.47
CA ILE A 101 5.30 13.84 5.15
C ILE A 101 6.22 14.83 4.45
N LYS A 102 6.60 14.51 3.24
CA LYS A 102 7.45 15.35 2.42
C LYS A 102 6.81 15.56 1.06
N PHE A 103 7.03 16.73 0.52
CA PHE A 103 6.68 16.99 -0.87
C PHE A 103 7.95 16.86 -1.69
N ALA A 104 7.82 16.15 -2.79
CA ALA A 104 8.96 15.92 -3.69
C ALA A 104 9.30 17.17 -4.48
#